data_c3d2bc66488044e93c1a1d2c2d8baf2c
#
_entry.id   c3d2bc66488044e93c1a1d2c2d8baf2c
#
_cell.length_a   1.000
_cell.length_b   1.000
_cell.length_c   1.000
_cell.angle_alpha   90.00
_cell.angle_beta   90.00
_cell.angle_gamma   90.00
#
_symmetry.space_group_name_H-M   'P 1'
#
loop_
_entity.id
_entity.type
_entity.pdbx_description
1 polymer ?
#
loop_
_entity_poly.entity_id
_entity_poly.type
_entity_poly.pdbx_seq_one_letter_code
_entity_poly.pdbx_strand_id
1 'polypeptide(L)'
;QRYEKKTGKKFDSRNWLELYESLKKKNNEVVMSVPGINYFQKNYSIFPLSGISNSETIHCNENGYFSLYESDRYGFNNPDTGWDKKEIEYLLVGDSFTHGACVNRPNDIASVLRALSNKSVLNLGQHGNGPLIEYASLREYLNLGVKKVLWIYYEENDLIDLEKETNHNLLINYLNNLNFTQNLKTKQNKINNLAINLIEQRIEEYKEILERKTQETFISKLIKFFKITKVRKLFLPKTKSQVGNFEIVLQLANELVNKNNSILYFVYLPEYSRYTMSYDDTNYNLVKKIVSKLNIPFIDINEEVFKKENNPLTLFPFELPFHY
;
A
#
# COMPACT_ATOMS: atom_id res chain seq x y z
N GLN A 1 -24.95 2.18 6.68
CA GLN A 1 -25.70 2.93 7.71
C GLN A 1 -24.90 4.10 8.30
N ARG A 2 -23.64 3.89 8.87
CA ARG A 2 -22.84 5.02 9.42
C ARG A 2 -22.50 6.06 8.34
N TYR A 3 -22.08 5.62 7.16
CA TYR A 3 -21.81 6.48 6.02
C TYR A 3 -23.00 7.35 5.63
N GLU A 4 -24.16 6.71 5.38
CA GLU A 4 -25.38 7.40 4.96
C GLU A 4 -25.88 8.39 6.02
N LYS A 5 -25.76 8.01 7.31
CA LYS A 5 -26.12 8.88 8.43
C LYS A 5 -25.20 10.12 8.53
N LYS A 6 -23.89 9.97 8.31
CA LYS A 6 -22.92 11.09 8.39
C LYS A 6 -22.93 11.97 7.13
N THR A 7 -23.14 11.39 5.94
CA THR A 7 -22.94 12.09 4.67
C THR A 7 -24.24 12.46 3.94
N GLY A 8 -25.37 11.83 4.32
CA GLY A 8 -26.65 11.94 3.57
C GLY A 8 -26.63 11.28 2.20
N LYS A 9 -25.53 10.61 1.81
CA LYS A 9 -25.36 9.97 0.51
C LYS A 9 -25.56 8.46 0.62
N LYS A 10 -26.08 7.83 -0.45
CA LYS A 10 -26.22 6.38 -0.52
C LYS A 10 -24.84 5.71 -0.65
N PHE A 11 -24.59 4.65 0.11
CA PHE A 11 -23.40 3.83 0.00
C PHE A 11 -23.39 3.06 -1.33
N ASP A 12 -22.29 3.08 -2.08
CA ASP A 12 -22.13 2.25 -3.27
C ASP A 12 -21.91 0.79 -2.85
N SER A 13 -22.96 -0.01 -2.94
CA SER A 13 -22.96 -1.41 -2.51
C SER A 13 -22.61 -2.40 -3.63
N ARG A 14 -22.27 -1.91 -4.83
CA ARG A 14 -21.81 -2.80 -5.91
C ARG A 14 -20.59 -3.58 -5.46
N ASN A 15 -20.48 -4.82 -5.92
CA ASN A 15 -19.21 -5.51 -5.81
C ASN A 15 -18.22 -4.97 -6.88
N TRP A 16 -16.95 -5.28 -6.70
CA TRP A 16 -15.89 -4.78 -7.58
C TRP A 16 -16.07 -5.21 -9.05
N LEU A 17 -16.63 -6.41 -9.31
CA LEU A 17 -16.85 -6.91 -10.67
C LEU A 17 -17.99 -6.17 -11.35
N GLU A 18 -19.10 -5.92 -10.65
CA GLU A 18 -20.22 -5.12 -11.15
C GLU A 18 -19.78 -3.71 -11.53
N LEU A 19 -18.95 -3.08 -10.68
CA LEU A 19 -18.37 -1.79 -10.99
C LEU A 19 -17.45 -1.86 -12.20
N TYR A 20 -16.50 -2.81 -12.21
CA TYR A 20 -15.55 -2.99 -13.32
C TYR A 20 -16.27 -3.19 -14.65
N GLU A 21 -17.24 -4.09 -14.73
CA GLU A 21 -18.01 -4.34 -15.96
C GLU A 21 -18.82 -3.11 -16.40
N SER A 22 -19.36 -2.34 -15.44
CA SER A 22 -20.10 -1.12 -15.75
C SER A 22 -19.22 0.01 -16.30
N LEU A 23 -18.01 0.15 -15.78
CA LEU A 23 -17.04 1.15 -16.23
C LEU A 23 -16.37 0.73 -17.53
N LYS A 24 -16.03 -0.55 -17.68
CA LYS A 24 -15.41 -1.11 -18.89
C LYS A 24 -16.27 -0.92 -20.15
N LYS A 25 -17.61 -0.92 -20.00
CA LYS A 25 -18.53 -0.60 -21.09
C LYS A 25 -18.42 0.84 -21.58
N LYS A 26 -17.94 1.76 -20.74
CA LYS A 26 -17.81 3.20 -21.06
C LYS A 26 -16.40 3.56 -21.47
N ASN A 27 -15.41 2.92 -20.85
CA ASN A 27 -13.99 3.15 -21.08
C ASN A 27 -13.25 1.80 -21.06
N ASN A 28 -12.77 1.38 -22.24
CA ASN A 28 -12.04 0.11 -22.37
C ASN A 28 -10.68 0.09 -21.67
N GLU A 29 -10.16 1.25 -21.24
CA GLU A 29 -8.87 1.37 -20.56
C GLU A 29 -8.97 1.22 -19.03
N VAL A 30 -10.21 1.10 -18.50
CA VAL A 30 -10.42 0.85 -17.07
C VAL A 30 -9.82 -0.48 -16.65
N VAL A 31 -9.07 -0.45 -15.58
CA VAL A 31 -8.43 -1.63 -14.97
C VAL A 31 -8.70 -1.69 -13.47
N MET A 32 -8.31 -2.78 -12.86
CA MET A 32 -8.35 -2.93 -11.40
C MET A 32 -6.95 -2.84 -10.82
N SER A 33 -6.84 -2.27 -9.64
CA SER A 33 -5.59 -2.31 -8.86
C SER A 33 -5.21 -3.76 -8.54
N VAL A 34 -3.94 -4.10 -8.78
CA VAL A 34 -3.36 -5.40 -8.46
C VAL A 34 -2.30 -5.21 -7.39
N PRO A 35 -2.61 -5.48 -6.11
CA PRO A 35 -1.65 -5.40 -5.01
C PRO A 35 -0.46 -6.35 -5.18
N GLY A 36 0.71 -5.96 -4.67
CA GLY A 36 1.94 -6.77 -4.71
C GLY A 36 1.77 -8.20 -4.17
N ILE A 37 0.92 -8.37 -3.16
CA ILE A 37 0.62 -9.69 -2.56
C ILE A 37 0.11 -10.73 -3.58
N ASN A 38 -0.49 -10.31 -4.68
CA ASN A 38 -0.99 -11.22 -5.71
C ASN A 38 0.13 -11.88 -6.53
N TYR A 39 1.35 -11.36 -6.45
CA TYR A 39 2.51 -11.90 -7.17
C TYR A 39 3.31 -12.93 -6.35
N PHE A 40 3.02 -13.11 -5.05
CA PHE A 40 3.76 -14.03 -4.19
C PHE A 40 3.54 -15.52 -4.51
N GLN A 41 2.38 -15.87 -5.06
CA GLN A 41 2.00 -17.29 -5.26
C GLN A 41 2.59 -17.95 -6.50
N LYS A 42 3.21 -17.18 -7.39
CA LYS A 42 3.72 -17.67 -8.69
C LYS A 42 5.17 -17.25 -8.91
N ASN A 43 5.96 -18.12 -9.50
CA ASN A 43 7.34 -17.83 -9.89
C ASN A 43 7.36 -17.04 -11.21
N TYR A 44 7.13 -15.73 -11.12
CA TYR A 44 7.31 -14.84 -12.25
C TYR A 44 8.79 -14.49 -12.45
N SER A 45 9.17 -14.16 -13.69
CA SER A 45 10.53 -13.71 -14.02
C SER A 45 10.83 -12.27 -13.59
N ILE A 46 9.82 -11.52 -13.18
CA ILE A 46 9.90 -10.23 -12.49
C ILE A 46 8.87 -10.20 -11.37
N PHE A 47 9.14 -9.41 -10.35
CA PHE A 47 8.16 -9.05 -9.31
C PHE A 47 7.74 -7.59 -9.55
N PRO A 48 6.50 -7.33 -10.00
CA PRO A 48 6.00 -5.98 -10.19
C PRO A 48 5.97 -5.18 -8.88
N LEU A 49 6.49 -3.96 -8.91
CA LEU A 49 6.50 -3.02 -7.79
C LEU A 49 5.49 -1.88 -7.98
N SER A 50 4.76 -1.90 -9.10
CA SER A 50 3.76 -0.90 -9.48
C SER A 50 2.60 -1.56 -10.20
N GLY A 51 1.57 -0.76 -10.52
CA GLY A 51 0.37 -1.20 -11.24
C GLY A 51 0.48 -1.11 -12.75
N ILE A 52 -0.69 -1.15 -13.41
CA ILE A 52 -0.83 -0.94 -14.86
C ILE A 52 -0.67 0.55 -15.14
N SER A 53 0.13 0.89 -16.16
CA SER A 53 0.42 2.26 -16.53
C SER A 53 -0.68 2.92 -17.36
N ASN A 54 -0.79 4.26 -17.24
CA ASN A 54 -1.66 5.12 -18.07
C ASN A 54 -3.11 4.61 -18.15
N SER A 55 -3.70 4.23 -17.01
CA SER A 55 -5.02 3.60 -16.97
C SER A 55 -5.87 4.17 -15.85
N GLU A 56 -7.17 4.32 -16.10
CA GLU A 56 -8.14 4.57 -15.02
C GLU A 56 -8.28 3.32 -14.17
N THR A 57 -7.79 3.39 -12.93
CA THR A 57 -7.66 2.24 -12.04
C THR A 57 -8.69 2.28 -10.92
N ILE A 58 -9.50 1.22 -10.82
CA ILE A 58 -10.42 0.99 -9.70
C ILE A 58 -9.63 0.47 -8.51
N HIS A 59 -9.84 1.06 -7.33
CA HIS A 59 -9.14 0.63 -6.14
C HIS A 59 -10.09 0.02 -5.09
N CYS A 60 -10.53 0.76 -4.08
CA CYS A 60 -11.31 0.21 -2.97
C CYS A 60 -12.45 1.12 -2.54
N ASN A 61 -13.33 0.60 -1.69
CA ASN A 61 -14.48 1.33 -1.15
C ASN A 61 -14.54 1.17 0.37
N GLU A 62 -14.05 2.16 1.10
CA GLU A 62 -14.21 2.30 2.55
C GLU A 62 -15.07 3.54 2.90
N ASN A 63 -15.08 4.50 1.98
CA ASN A 63 -15.71 5.80 2.14
C ASN A 63 -17.07 5.93 1.42
N GLY A 64 -17.73 4.79 1.14
CA GLY A 64 -19.06 4.75 0.53
C GLY A 64 -19.09 4.94 -0.99
N TYR A 65 -17.93 5.03 -1.61
CA TYR A 65 -17.71 5.06 -3.05
C TYR A 65 -16.41 4.30 -3.38
N PHE A 66 -16.31 3.77 -4.58
CA PHE A 66 -15.05 3.22 -5.06
C PHE A 66 -14.10 4.35 -5.46
N SER A 67 -12.90 4.33 -4.92
CA SER A 67 -11.85 5.24 -5.37
C SER A 67 -11.33 4.83 -6.74
N LEU A 68 -11.06 5.84 -7.56
CA LEU A 68 -10.53 5.74 -8.91
C LEU A 68 -9.34 6.69 -9.04
N TYR A 69 -8.30 6.26 -9.74
CA TYR A 69 -7.18 7.13 -10.08
C TYR A 69 -6.64 6.84 -11.47
N GLU A 70 -6.14 7.88 -12.12
CA GLU A 70 -5.32 7.75 -13.32
C GLU A 70 -3.90 7.39 -12.89
N SER A 71 -3.43 6.22 -13.30
CA SER A 71 -2.04 5.80 -13.06
C SER A 71 -1.08 6.51 -14.01
N ASP A 72 0.13 6.77 -13.53
CA ASP A 72 1.19 7.35 -14.34
C ASP A 72 1.84 6.32 -15.29
N ARG A 73 2.84 6.76 -16.07
CA ARG A 73 3.59 5.92 -17.03
C ARG A 73 4.26 4.69 -16.42
N TYR A 74 4.38 4.64 -15.11
CA TYR A 74 4.95 3.50 -14.37
C TYR A 74 3.92 2.79 -13.49
N GLY A 75 2.63 3.16 -13.57
CA GLY A 75 1.55 2.47 -12.85
C GLY A 75 1.36 2.90 -11.40
N PHE A 76 1.95 4.03 -10.97
CA PHE A 76 1.73 4.60 -9.64
C PHE A 76 0.59 5.64 -9.65
N ASN A 77 0.09 5.98 -8.47
CA ASN A 77 -0.94 7.00 -8.29
C ASN A 77 -0.32 8.42 -8.29
N ASN A 78 0.11 8.89 -9.45
CA ASN A 78 0.65 10.23 -9.66
C ASN A 78 0.01 10.92 -10.87
N PRO A 79 0.04 12.26 -10.93
CA PRO A 79 0.03 12.96 -12.20
C PRO A 79 1.27 12.57 -13.01
N ASP A 80 1.10 12.08 -14.24
CA ASP A 80 2.21 11.58 -15.06
C ASP A 80 3.34 12.61 -15.29
N THR A 81 2.96 13.88 -15.42
CA THR A 81 3.91 15.01 -15.56
C THR A 81 4.85 15.19 -14.37
N GLY A 82 4.59 14.52 -13.23
CA GLY A 82 5.49 14.49 -12.08
C GLY A 82 6.86 13.92 -12.42
N TRP A 83 6.91 12.93 -13.32
CA TRP A 83 8.15 12.28 -13.77
C TRP A 83 9.04 13.15 -14.68
N ASP A 84 8.48 14.21 -15.27
CA ASP A 84 9.22 15.12 -16.16
C ASP A 84 9.97 16.23 -15.39
N LYS A 85 9.76 16.32 -14.07
CA LYS A 85 10.42 17.31 -13.23
C LYS A 85 11.90 16.95 -13.03
N LYS A 86 12.78 17.94 -13.23
CA LYS A 86 14.23 17.80 -12.99
C LYS A 86 14.54 17.64 -11.49
N GLU A 87 13.76 18.29 -10.65
CA GLU A 87 13.88 18.25 -9.20
C GLU A 87 12.56 17.82 -8.57
N ILE A 88 12.64 16.83 -7.69
CA ILE A 88 11.53 16.33 -6.90
C ILE A 88 11.80 16.66 -5.44
N GLU A 89 10.96 17.50 -4.85
CA GLU A 89 11.14 17.86 -3.44
C GLU A 89 10.88 16.67 -2.53
N TYR A 90 9.78 15.90 -2.79
CA TYR A 90 9.41 14.77 -1.98
C TYR A 90 9.16 13.52 -2.84
N LEU A 91 9.77 12.41 -2.46
CA LEU A 91 9.45 11.07 -2.96
C LEU A 91 8.88 10.26 -1.79
N LEU A 92 7.67 9.74 -1.94
CA LEU A 92 7.01 8.94 -0.91
C LEU A 92 7.17 7.45 -1.24
N VAL A 93 7.51 6.65 -0.23
CA VAL A 93 7.45 5.18 -0.27
C VAL A 93 6.63 4.69 0.91
N GLY A 94 5.93 3.60 0.75
CA GLY A 94 5.05 3.03 1.76
C GLY A 94 3.99 2.11 1.15
N ASP A 95 3.05 1.75 1.95
CA ASP A 95 1.96 0.82 1.67
C ASP A 95 0.69 1.47 1.09
N SER A 96 -0.47 0.98 1.49
CA SER A 96 -1.79 1.46 1.08
C SER A 96 -2.09 2.91 1.52
N PHE A 97 -1.60 3.34 2.68
CA PHE A 97 -1.75 4.73 3.13
C PHE A 97 -1.01 5.69 2.19
N THR A 98 0.20 5.35 1.85
CA THR A 98 1.02 6.12 0.91
C THR A 98 0.40 6.13 -0.49
N HIS A 99 -0.12 4.98 -0.94
CA HIS A 99 -0.84 4.87 -2.22
C HIS A 99 -2.03 5.84 -2.30
N GLY A 100 -2.67 6.16 -1.19
CA GLY A 100 -3.94 6.89 -1.13
C GLY A 100 -5.13 5.93 -1.30
N ALA A 101 -5.08 4.78 -0.60
CA ALA A 101 -6.13 3.78 -0.68
C ALA A 101 -7.50 4.35 -0.29
N CYS A 102 -8.52 3.97 -1.05
CA CYS A 102 -9.93 4.30 -0.82
C CYS A 102 -10.28 5.79 -0.81
N VAL A 103 -9.37 6.66 -1.25
CA VAL A 103 -9.63 8.09 -1.46
C VAL A 103 -9.28 8.49 -2.88
N ASN A 104 -10.02 9.47 -3.42
CA ASN A 104 -9.71 10.05 -4.73
C ASN A 104 -8.74 11.22 -4.58
N ARG A 105 -7.86 11.42 -5.57
CA ARG A 105 -7.16 12.70 -5.69
C ARG A 105 -8.18 13.84 -5.73
N PRO A 106 -7.92 14.98 -5.06
CA PRO A 106 -6.67 15.38 -4.41
C PRO A 106 -6.57 15.09 -2.91
N ASN A 107 -7.30 14.11 -2.38
CA ASN A 107 -7.41 13.87 -0.93
C ASN A 107 -6.40 12.82 -0.41
N ASP A 108 -5.54 12.28 -1.26
CA ASP A 108 -4.43 11.40 -0.85
C ASP A 108 -3.25 12.20 -0.29
N ILE A 109 -2.40 11.53 0.51
CA ILE A 109 -1.26 12.15 1.20
C ILE A 109 -0.36 12.94 0.22
N ALA A 110 -0.04 12.35 -0.94
CA ALA A 110 0.85 12.99 -1.91
C ALA A 110 0.22 14.25 -2.53
N SER A 111 -1.08 14.21 -2.83
CA SER A 111 -1.80 15.35 -3.39
C SER A 111 -1.97 16.49 -2.38
N VAL A 112 -2.28 16.16 -1.12
CA VAL A 112 -2.36 17.12 -0.02
C VAL A 112 -0.98 17.76 0.21
N LEU A 113 0.09 16.96 0.23
CA LEU A 113 1.45 17.47 0.38
C LEU A 113 1.85 18.40 -0.78
N ARG A 114 1.47 18.08 -2.04
CA ARG A 114 1.67 18.99 -3.18
C ARG A 114 0.97 20.32 -2.98
N ALA A 115 -0.29 20.28 -2.56
CA ALA A 115 -1.11 21.48 -2.37
C ALA A 115 -0.57 22.37 -1.25
N LEU A 116 -0.24 21.80 -0.08
CA LEU A 116 0.21 22.53 1.09
C LEU A 116 1.64 23.08 0.92
N SER A 117 2.54 22.31 0.31
CA SER A 117 3.93 22.72 0.17
C SER A 117 4.21 23.54 -1.10
N ASN A 118 3.33 23.49 -2.09
CA ASN A 118 3.56 23.99 -3.45
C ASN A 118 4.85 23.41 -4.07
N LYS A 119 5.17 22.14 -3.79
CA LYS A 119 6.36 21.45 -4.24
C LYS A 119 6.01 20.21 -5.08
N SER A 120 7.02 19.73 -5.83
CA SER A 120 6.92 18.48 -6.57
C SER A 120 6.92 17.29 -5.63
N VAL A 121 5.97 16.37 -5.82
CA VAL A 121 5.84 15.13 -5.04
C VAL A 121 5.63 13.97 -5.99
N LEU A 122 6.41 12.90 -5.85
CA LEU A 122 6.14 11.59 -6.45
C LEU A 122 5.80 10.58 -5.35
N ASN A 123 4.89 9.69 -5.68
CA ASN A 123 4.38 8.65 -4.79
C ASN A 123 4.68 7.27 -5.39
N LEU A 124 5.47 6.46 -4.70
CA LEU A 124 5.76 5.06 -5.03
C LEU A 124 4.99 4.08 -4.15
N GLY A 125 4.07 4.56 -3.30
CA GLY A 125 3.26 3.71 -2.45
C GLY A 125 2.37 2.78 -3.27
N GLN A 126 2.23 1.54 -2.79
CA GLN A 126 1.33 0.54 -3.37
C GLN A 126 0.67 -0.28 -2.28
N HIS A 127 -0.59 -0.60 -2.48
CA HIS A 127 -1.36 -1.40 -1.54
C HIS A 127 -0.71 -2.76 -1.28
N GLY A 128 -0.47 -3.08 0.01
CA GLY A 128 0.11 -4.34 0.45
C GLY A 128 1.63 -4.44 0.28
N ASN A 129 2.32 -3.31 0.10
CA ASN A 129 3.76 -3.25 0.26
C ASN A 129 4.13 -3.39 1.74
N GLY A 130 5.27 -4.04 1.98
CA GLY A 130 6.01 -3.96 3.22
C GLY A 130 7.41 -3.41 2.96
N PRO A 131 8.25 -3.30 3.99
CA PRO A 131 9.52 -2.58 3.93
C PRO A 131 10.50 -3.04 2.84
N LEU A 132 10.53 -4.33 2.50
CA LEU A 132 11.45 -4.81 1.46
C LEU A 132 10.97 -4.43 0.05
N ILE A 133 9.67 -4.47 -0.21
CA ILE A 133 9.09 -3.98 -1.48
C ILE A 133 9.27 -2.46 -1.59
N GLU A 134 9.12 -1.72 -0.50
CA GLU A 134 9.34 -0.27 -0.46
C GLU A 134 10.81 0.08 -0.78
N TYR A 135 11.76 -0.65 -0.19
CA TYR A 135 13.18 -0.53 -0.54
C TYR A 135 13.46 -0.90 -2.00
N ALA A 136 12.88 -2.00 -2.49
CA ALA A 136 12.98 -2.37 -3.90
C ALA A 136 12.44 -1.28 -4.83
N SER A 137 11.33 -0.63 -4.44
CA SER A 137 10.76 0.50 -5.17
C SER A 137 11.71 1.70 -5.21
N LEU A 138 12.37 2.02 -4.11
CA LEU A 138 13.45 3.02 -4.12
C LEU A 138 14.59 2.62 -5.07
N ARG A 139 15.03 1.34 -5.04
CA ARG A 139 16.10 0.82 -5.90
C ARG A 139 15.77 0.94 -7.39
N GLU A 140 14.53 0.74 -7.77
CA GLU A 140 14.09 0.75 -9.18
C GLU A 140 13.69 2.16 -9.66
N TYR A 141 13.14 3.02 -8.77
CA TYR A 141 12.47 4.26 -9.20
C TYR A 141 13.08 5.55 -8.65
N LEU A 142 13.99 5.50 -7.68
CA LEU A 142 14.68 6.71 -7.19
C LEU A 142 15.44 7.38 -8.34
N ASN A 143 15.12 8.65 -8.60
CA ASN A 143 15.77 9.46 -9.62
C ASN A 143 16.78 10.41 -9.00
N LEU A 144 17.79 10.80 -9.79
CA LEU A 144 18.63 11.96 -9.46
C LEU A 144 17.74 13.21 -9.36
N GLY A 145 18.03 14.06 -8.37
CA GLY A 145 17.27 15.29 -8.15
C GLY A 145 16.14 15.20 -7.14
N VAL A 146 15.86 14.03 -6.56
CA VAL A 146 15.03 13.91 -5.35
C VAL A 146 15.76 14.55 -4.19
N LYS A 147 15.06 15.40 -3.41
CA LYS A 147 15.64 16.09 -2.24
C LYS A 147 15.36 15.32 -0.95
N LYS A 148 14.13 14.86 -0.77
CA LYS A 148 13.67 14.19 0.44
C LYS A 148 12.88 12.93 0.08
N VAL A 149 13.18 11.85 0.77
CA VAL A 149 12.38 10.62 0.72
C VAL A 149 11.60 10.53 2.02
N LEU A 150 10.28 10.40 1.92
CA LEU A 150 9.41 10.15 3.05
C LEU A 150 9.06 8.65 3.05
N TRP A 151 9.60 7.92 4.00
CA TRP A 151 9.24 6.54 4.25
C TRP A 151 8.07 6.49 5.20
N ILE A 152 6.87 6.21 4.68
CA ILE A 152 5.63 6.20 5.43
C ILE A 152 5.39 4.76 5.89
N TYR A 153 5.59 4.53 7.18
CA TYR A 153 5.46 3.25 7.85
C TYR A 153 4.13 3.16 8.58
N TYR A 154 3.37 2.10 8.33
CA TYR A 154 2.12 1.83 9.03
C TYR A 154 2.31 0.75 10.09
N GLU A 155 1.91 1.07 11.31
CA GLU A 155 2.17 0.29 12.53
C GLU A 155 1.61 -1.12 12.50
N GLU A 156 0.44 -1.33 11.87
CA GLU A 156 -0.30 -2.60 11.95
C GLU A 156 0.36 -3.73 11.16
N ASN A 157 0.85 -3.47 9.95
CA ASN A 157 1.16 -4.53 8.99
C ASN A 157 2.59 -4.56 8.46
N ASP A 158 3.35 -3.46 8.45
CA ASP A 158 4.64 -3.39 7.75
C ASP A 158 5.65 -4.46 8.22
N LEU A 159 5.79 -4.69 9.53
CA LEU A 159 6.68 -5.76 10.02
C LEU A 159 6.16 -7.17 9.68
N ILE A 160 4.85 -7.35 9.57
CA ILE A 160 4.22 -8.63 9.20
C ILE A 160 4.44 -8.91 7.72
N ASP A 161 4.32 -7.89 6.88
CA ASP A 161 4.49 -8.02 5.45
C ASP A 161 5.97 -8.25 5.08
N LEU A 162 6.91 -7.65 5.81
CA LEU A 162 8.34 -7.91 5.66
C LEU A 162 8.71 -9.40 5.79
N GLU A 163 8.04 -10.15 6.67
CA GLU A 163 8.28 -11.59 6.80
C GLU A 163 7.95 -12.36 5.52
N LYS A 164 6.85 -12.01 4.88
CA LYS A 164 6.44 -12.63 3.61
C LYS A 164 7.41 -12.27 2.50
N GLU A 165 7.84 -11.00 2.46
CA GLU A 165 8.71 -10.45 1.44
C GLU A 165 10.11 -11.07 1.47
N THR A 166 10.67 -11.26 2.65
CA THR A 166 12.00 -11.88 2.82
C THR A 166 12.05 -13.35 2.41
N ASN A 167 10.90 -14.01 2.35
CA ASN A 167 10.77 -15.38 1.84
C ASN A 167 10.60 -15.46 0.31
N HIS A 168 10.50 -14.33 -0.40
CA HIS A 168 10.33 -14.32 -1.84
C HIS A 168 11.68 -14.21 -2.58
N ASN A 169 11.98 -15.18 -3.46
CA ASN A 169 13.28 -15.33 -4.12
C ASN A 169 13.76 -14.09 -4.89
N LEU A 170 12.86 -13.33 -5.54
CA LEU A 170 13.26 -12.12 -6.26
C LEU A 170 13.46 -10.94 -5.31
N LEU A 171 12.61 -10.80 -4.30
CA LEU A 171 12.69 -9.66 -3.37
C LEU A 171 13.93 -9.74 -2.49
N ILE A 172 14.28 -10.94 -1.98
CA ILE A 172 15.45 -11.10 -1.12
C ILE A 172 16.77 -10.73 -1.84
N ASN A 173 16.81 -10.78 -3.18
CA ASN A 173 17.98 -10.37 -3.93
C ASN A 173 18.30 -8.87 -3.78
N TYR A 174 17.30 -8.01 -3.48
CA TYR A 174 17.55 -6.61 -3.19
C TYR A 174 18.36 -6.40 -1.91
N LEU A 175 18.26 -7.32 -0.94
CA LEU A 175 19.09 -7.31 0.27
C LEU A 175 20.46 -7.95 0.05
N ASN A 176 20.49 -9.07 -0.67
CA ASN A 176 21.71 -9.90 -0.80
C ASN A 176 22.68 -9.36 -1.84
N ASN A 177 22.23 -8.54 -2.79
CA ASN A 177 23.06 -8.01 -3.88
C ASN A 177 22.73 -6.53 -4.14
N LEU A 178 23.66 -5.68 -3.72
CA LEU A 178 23.51 -4.22 -3.91
C LEU A 178 23.51 -3.77 -5.38
N ASN A 179 23.95 -4.62 -6.31
CA ASN A 179 23.89 -4.35 -7.76
C ASN A 179 22.66 -4.96 -8.44
N PHE A 180 21.84 -5.73 -7.70
CA PHE A 180 20.64 -6.34 -8.28
C PHE A 180 19.62 -5.27 -8.66
N THR A 181 19.08 -5.38 -9.85
CA THR A 181 17.93 -4.61 -10.34
C THR A 181 17.13 -5.47 -11.29
N GLN A 182 15.82 -5.30 -11.28
CA GLN A 182 14.93 -5.90 -12.26
C GLN A 182 14.78 -5.04 -13.52
N ASN A 183 15.27 -3.78 -13.51
CA ASN A 183 15.11 -2.77 -14.56
C ASN A 183 13.62 -2.54 -14.91
N LEU A 184 12.77 -2.35 -13.90
CA LEU A 184 11.31 -2.32 -14.06
C LEU A 184 10.83 -1.12 -14.89
N LYS A 185 11.50 0.02 -14.82
CA LYS A 185 11.19 1.18 -15.69
C LYS A 185 11.15 0.84 -17.17
N THR A 186 12.01 -0.08 -17.61
CA THR A 186 12.07 -0.52 -19.02
C THR A 186 11.16 -1.71 -19.32
N LYS A 187 10.52 -2.27 -18.30
CA LYS A 187 9.67 -3.47 -18.39
C LYS A 187 8.21 -3.21 -18.09
N GLN A 188 7.76 -1.95 -18.20
CA GLN A 188 6.38 -1.59 -17.85
C GLN A 188 5.35 -2.40 -18.64
N ASN A 189 5.56 -2.64 -19.93
CA ASN A 189 4.67 -3.49 -20.72
C ASN A 189 4.55 -4.92 -20.16
N LYS A 190 5.65 -5.47 -19.61
CA LYS A 190 5.61 -6.79 -18.97
C LYS A 190 4.84 -6.76 -17.65
N ILE A 191 4.97 -5.69 -16.86
CA ILE A 191 4.18 -5.46 -15.65
C ILE A 191 2.70 -5.38 -16.01
N ASN A 192 2.35 -4.57 -17.00
CA ASN A 192 0.97 -4.41 -17.48
C ASN A 192 0.35 -5.77 -17.86
N ASN A 193 1.05 -6.57 -18.67
CA ASN A 193 0.56 -7.88 -19.10
C ASN A 193 0.37 -8.86 -17.93
N LEU A 194 1.30 -8.88 -16.97
CA LEU A 194 1.16 -9.71 -15.77
C LEU A 194 -0.05 -9.30 -14.94
N ALA A 195 -0.26 -8.02 -14.74
CA ALA A 195 -1.39 -7.49 -13.98
C ALA A 195 -2.72 -7.76 -14.68
N ILE A 196 -2.81 -7.56 -16.01
CA ILE A 196 -4.00 -7.86 -16.81
C ILE A 196 -4.36 -9.36 -16.69
N ASN A 197 -3.40 -10.25 -16.87
CA ASN A 197 -3.62 -11.69 -16.73
C ASN A 197 -4.14 -12.08 -15.34
N LEU A 198 -3.64 -11.41 -14.28
CA LEU A 198 -4.14 -11.63 -12.92
C LEU A 198 -5.57 -11.11 -12.73
N ILE A 199 -5.91 -9.97 -13.32
CA ILE A 199 -7.28 -9.45 -13.30
C ILE A 199 -8.24 -10.42 -13.97
N GLU A 200 -7.89 -10.91 -15.17
CA GLU A 200 -8.70 -11.87 -15.92
C GLU A 200 -8.92 -13.16 -15.13
N GLN A 201 -7.86 -13.73 -14.55
CA GLN A 201 -7.98 -14.92 -13.69
C GLN A 201 -8.89 -14.66 -12.49
N ARG A 202 -8.79 -13.52 -11.81
CA ARG A 202 -9.66 -13.18 -10.68
C ARG A 202 -11.12 -13.01 -11.08
N ILE A 203 -11.38 -12.49 -12.28
CA ILE A 203 -12.73 -12.35 -12.82
C ILE A 203 -13.33 -13.75 -13.04
N GLU A 204 -12.59 -14.67 -13.66
CA GLU A 204 -13.03 -16.04 -13.91
C GLU A 204 -13.31 -16.78 -12.59
N GLU A 205 -12.36 -16.76 -11.65
CA GLU A 205 -12.51 -17.37 -10.31
C GLU A 205 -13.74 -16.81 -9.57
N TYR A 206 -13.98 -15.50 -9.67
CA TYR A 206 -15.13 -14.90 -8.99
C TYR A 206 -16.46 -15.29 -9.64
N LYS A 207 -16.51 -15.37 -10.98
CA LYS A 207 -17.69 -15.85 -11.71
C LYS A 207 -18.02 -17.30 -11.34
N GLU A 208 -17.02 -18.17 -11.29
CA GLU A 208 -17.21 -19.57 -10.83
C GLU A 208 -17.75 -19.63 -9.39
N ILE A 209 -17.25 -18.76 -8.49
CA ILE A 209 -17.74 -18.70 -7.10
C ILE A 209 -19.21 -18.28 -7.06
N LEU A 210 -19.62 -17.33 -7.89
CA LEU A 210 -21.02 -16.89 -7.98
C LEU A 210 -21.93 -18.01 -8.51
N GLU A 211 -21.51 -18.73 -9.55
CA GLU A 211 -22.24 -19.86 -10.11
C GLU A 211 -22.40 -20.99 -9.06
N ARG A 212 -21.33 -21.33 -8.35
CA ARG A 212 -21.39 -22.32 -7.27
C ARG A 212 -22.32 -21.90 -6.12
N LYS A 213 -22.34 -20.61 -5.75
CA LYS A 213 -23.24 -20.08 -4.70
C LYS A 213 -24.71 -20.17 -5.08
N THR A 214 -25.05 -20.06 -6.35
CA THR A 214 -26.43 -20.21 -6.84
C THR A 214 -26.90 -21.69 -6.79
N GLN A 215 -25.96 -22.64 -6.79
CA GLN A 215 -26.23 -24.07 -6.71
C GLN A 215 -26.17 -24.64 -5.27
N GLU A 216 -25.69 -23.87 -4.29
CA GLU A 216 -25.57 -24.34 -2.89
C GLU A 216 -26.92 -24.46 -2.18
N THR A 217 -27.23 -25.68 -1.69
CA THR A 217 -28.38 -25.97 -0.83
C THR A 217 -28.22 -25.37 0.58
N PHE A 218 -29.34 -25.16 1.30
CA PHE A 218 -29.40 -24.58 2.64
C PHE A 218 -28.45 -25.22 3.66
N ILE A 219 -28.16 -26.52 3.53
CA ILE A 219 -27.27 -27.30 4.43
C ILE A 219 -25.80 -26.84 4.32
N SER A 220 -25.32 -26.45 3.13
CA SER A 220 -23.95 -25.99 2.94
C SER A 220 -23.70 -24.61 3.55
N LYS A 221 -24.74 -23.78 3.66
CA LYS A 221 -24.67 -22.45 4.33
C LYS A 221 -24.49 -22.57 5.84
N LEU A 222 -25.11 -23.57 6.46
CA LEU A 222 -24.96 -23.86 7.91
C LEU A 222 -23.55 -24.33 8.26
N ILE A 223 -22.93 -25.17 7.44
CA ILE A 223 -21.57 -25.69 7.67
C ILE A 223 -20.51 -24.58 7.56
N LYS A 224 -20.69 -23.58 6.67
CA LYS A 224 -19.80 -22.42 6.54
C LYS A 224 -19.87 -21.47 7.73
N PHE A 225 -21.02 -21.36 8.38
CA PHE A 225 -21.20 -20.50 9.58
C PHE A 225 -20.34 -20.97 10.77
N PHE A 226 -20.03 -22.27 10.86
CA PHE A 226 -19.19 -22.85 11.92
C PHE A 226 -17.68 -22.86 11.62
N LYS A 227 -17.23 -22.48 10.40
CA LYS A 227 -15.81 -22.32 10.11
C LYS A 227 -15.33 -20.91 10.55
N ILE A 228 -15.09 -20.76 11.84
CA ILE A 228 -14.52 -19.56 12.44
C ILE A 228 -13.06 -19.42 11.97
N THR A 229 -12.84 -18.75 10.85
CA THR A 229 -11.51 -18.47 10.30
C THR A 229 -10.79 -17.30 11.00
N LYS A 230 -11.46 -16.58 11.90
CA LYS A 230 -10.91 -15.40 12.60
C LYS A 230 -10.00 -15.71 13.81
N VAL A 231 -9.97 -16.96 14.30
CA VAL A 231 -9.19 -17.29 15.51
C VAL A 231 -7.69 -17.51 15.23
N ARG A 232 -7.30 -17.73 13.97
CA ARG A 232 -5.89 -18.03 13.62
C ARG A 232 -4.94 -16.84 13.70
N LYS A 233 -5.44 -15.59 13.64
CA LYS A 233 -4.60 -14.38 13.71
C LYS A 233 -4.12 -14.02 15.13
N LEU A 234 -4.72 -14.61 16.18
CA LEU A 234 -4.41 -14.28 17.57
C LEU A 234 -3.20 -14.99 18.17
N PHE A 235 -2.57 -15.94 17.44
CA PHE A 235 -1.53 -16.82 18.00
C PHE A 235 -0.26 -16.97 17.14
N LEU A 236 0.09 -15.98 16.31
CA LEU A 236 1.40 -16.01 15.64
C LEU A 236 2.45 -15.35 16.54
N PRO A 237 3.47 -16.09 17.01
CA PRO A 237 4.55 -15.48 17.80
C PRO A 237 5.34 -14.53 16.88
N LYS A 238 5.48 -13.27 17.31
CA LYS A 238 6.36 -12.30 16.66
C LYS A 238 7.81 -12.75 16.82
N THR A 239 8.45 -13.18 15.73
CA THR A 239 9.81 -13.71 15.78
C THR A 239 10.86 -12.60 15.73
N LYS A 240 11.94 -12.75 16.51
CA LYS A 240 13.10 -11.83 16.54
C LYS A 240 13.77 -11.60 15.17
N SER A 241 13.59 -12.49 14.21
CA SER A 241 14.20 -12.37 12.87
C SER A 241 13.65 -11.23 12.02
N GLN A 242 12.37 -10.86 12.22
CA GLN A 242 11.72 -9.78 11.46
C GLN A 242 12.35 -8.41 11.74
N VAL A 243 12.71 -8.19 12.98
CA VAL A 243 13.29 -6.92 13.43
C VAL A 243 14.68 -6.69 12.86
N GLY A 244 15.51 -7.74 12.80
CA GLY A 244 16.84 -7.66 12.21
C GLY A 244 16.78 -7.33 10.72
N ASN A 245 15.85 -7.93 10.00
CA ASN A 245 15.64 -7.64 8.58
C ASN A 245 15.13 -6.20 8.35
N PHE A 246 14.26 -5.68 9.22
CA PHE A 246 13.79 -4.31 9.12
C PHE A 246 14.93 -3.30 9.32
N GLU A 247 15.79 -3.50 10.31
CA GLU A 247 16.96 -2.64 10.51
C GLU A 247 17.88 -2.64 9.29
N ILE A 248 18.15 -3.81 8.69
CA ILE A 248 18.97 -3.93 7.47
C ILE A 248 18.32 -3.19 6.29
N VAL A 249 17.02 -3.41 6.06
CA VAL A 249 16.27 -2.75 4.98
C VAL A 249 16.37 -1.24 5.12
N LEU A 250 16.10 -0.73 6.33
CA LEU A 250 16.08 0.72 6.57
C LEU A 250 17.49 1.33 6.49
N GLN A 251 18.52 0.62 6.94
CA GLN A 251 19.91 1.02 6.77
C GLN A 251 20.28 1.15 5.29
N LEU A 252 20.00 0.12 4.49
CA LEU A 252 20.30 0.12 3.06
C LEU A 252 19.53 1.20 2.30
N ALA A 253 18.28 1.46 2.71
CA ALA A 253 17.49 2.55 2.16
C ALA A 253 18.11 3.92 2.47
N ASN A 254 18.54 4.14 3.72
CA ASN A 254 19.19 5.37 4.14
C ASN A 254 20.52 5.59 3.39
N GLU A 255 21.33 4.55 3.24
CA GLU A 255 22.58 4.61 2.46
C GLU A 255 22.32 4.95 1.00
N LEU A 256 21.30 4.32 0.38
CA LEU A 256 20.91 4.59 -1.01
C LEU A 256 20.46 6.04 -1.19
N VAL A 257 19.60 6.53 -0.29
CA VAL A 257 19.06 7.90 -0.32
C VAL A 257 20.18 8.92 -0.12
N ASN A 258 21.08 8.70 0.83
CA ASN A 258 22.23 9.56 1.08
C ASN A 258 23.20 9.59 -0.12
N LYS A 259 23.46 8.44 -0.75
CA LYS A 259 24.28 8.35 -1.96
C LYS A 259 23.67 9.14 -3.13
N ASN A 260 22.37 9.32 -3.14
CA ASN A 260 21.64 10.15 -4.11
C ASN A 260 21.61 11.65 -3.75
N ASN A 261 22.35 12.08 -2.71
CA ASN A 261 22.31 13.43 -2.13
C ASN A 261 20.91 13.85 -1.65
N SER A 262 20.12 12.90 -1.18
CA SER A 262 18.78 13.09 -0.62
C SER A 262 18.79 12.82 0.88
N ILE A 263 17.72 13.19 1.58
CA ILE A 263 17.55 12.93 3.01
C ILE A 263 16.35 12.00 3.18
N LEU A 264 16.53 10.89 3.91
CA LEU A 264 15.46 9.99 4.31
C LEU A 264 14.79 10.50 5.58
N TYR A 265 13.48 10.61 5.57
CA TYR A 265 12.62 10.87 6.73
C TYR A 265 11.76 9.64 6.97
N PHE A 266 11.63 9.22 8.21
CA PHE A 266 10.75 8.13 8.61
C PHE A 266 9.47 8.71 9.23
N VAL A 267 8.32 8.42 8.61
CA VAL A 267 7.01 8.89 9.05
C VAL A 267 6.24 7.71 9.62
N TYR A 268 5.92 7.77 10.90
CA TYR A 268 5.22 6.71 11.63
C TYR A 268 3.74 6.99 11.70
N LEU A 269 2.91 6.11 11.12
CA LEU A 269 1.45 6.17 11.17
C LEU A 269 0.92 5.18 12.21
N PRO A 270 0.12 5.64 13.19
CA PRO A 270 -0.43 4.78 14.24
C PRO A 270 -1.62 3.95 13.74
N GLU A 271 -1.78 2.74 14.29
CA GLU A 271 -2.92 1.88 14.00
C GLU A 271 -4.16 2.19 14.84
N TYR A 272 -5.33 1.75 14.37
CA TYR A 272 -6.64 1.96 15.02
C TYR A 272 -6.72 1.35 16.42
N SER A 273 -6.16 0.16 16.64
CA SER A 273 -6.23 -0.59 17.89
C SER A 273 -5.56 0.14 19.04
N ARG A 274 -4.58 1.02 18.76
CA ARG A 274 -3.90 1.88 19.74
C ARG A 274 -4.88 2.74 20.56
N TYR A 275 -6.05 3.08 20.00
CA TYR A 275 -7.03 3.98 20.62
C TYR A 275 -8.29 3.27 21.11
N THR A 276 -8.39 1.94 20.95
CA THR A 276 -9.63 1.20 21.28
C THR A 276 -9.49 0.20 22.41
N MET A 277 -8.25 -0.21 22.76
CA MET A 277 -7.97 -1.21 23.78
C MET A 277 -6.60 -0.96 24.42
N SER A 278 -6.21 -1.78 25.39
CA SER A 278 -4.85 -1.76 25.91
C SER A 278 -3.87 -2.10 24.78
N TYR A 279 -2.94 -1.20 24.51
CA TYR A 279 -1.99 -1.30 23.41
C TYR A 279 -0.60 -1.66 23.91
N ASP A 280 0.12 -2.54 23.20
CA ASP A 280 1.49 -2.92 23.49
C ASP A 280 2.47 -2.10 22.63
N ASP A 281 3.15 -1.14 23.26
CA ASP A 281 4.12 -0.25 22.60
C ASP A 281 5.46 -0.94 22.24
N THR A 282 5.60 -2.26 22.40
CA THR A 282 6.87 -2.96 22.16
C THR A 282 7.40 -2.72 20.75
N ASN A 283 6.56 -2.88 19.73
CA ASN A 283 6.96 -2.66 18.33
C ASN A 283 7.26 -1.19 18.06
N TYR A 284 6.44 -0.27 18.55
CA TYR A 284 6.67 1.16 18.42
C TYR A 284 8.05 1.56 18.99
N ASN A 285 8.33 1.17 20.21
CA ASN A 285 9.60 1.46 20.86
C ASN A 285 10.80 0.87 20.11
N LEU A 286 10.62 -0.32 19.55
CA LEU A 286 11.64 -1.00 18.76
C LEU A 286 11.94 -0.29 17.44
N VAL A 287 10.89 0.06 16.67
CA VAL A 287 11.02 0.83 15.42
C VAL A 287 11.68 2.17 15.70
N LYS A 288 11.23 2.89 16.72
CA LYS A 288 11.79 4.19 17.12
C LYS A 288 13.27 4.08 17.48
N LYS A 289 13.67 3.00 18.19
CA LYS A 289 15.07 2.73 18.54
C LYS A 289 15.92 2.47 17.29
N ILE A 290 15.42 1.70 16.32
CA ILE A 290 16.13 1.42 15.06
C ILE A 290 16.33 2.70 14.27
N VAL A 291 15.27 3.48 14.06
CA VAL A 291 15.30 4.75 13.32
C VAL A 291 16.31 5.73 13.96
N SER A 292 16.26 5.85 15.29
CA SER A 292 17.20 6.69 16.06
C SER A 292 18.65 6.22 15.90
N LYS A 293 18.91 4.90 16.00
CA LYS A 293 20.24 4.31 15.79
C LYS A 293 20.84 4.62 14.42
N LEU A 294 19.97 4.68 13.39
CA LEU A 294 20.35 5.00 12.01
C LEU A 294 20.45 6.50 11.74
N ASN A 295 20.21 7.36 12.76
CA ASN A 295 20.18 8.82 12.64
C ASN A 295 19.21 9.32 11.55
N ILE A 296 18.08 8.63 11.37
CA ILE A 296 17.03 9.03 10.43
C ILE A 296 16.05 9.96 11.17
N PRO A 297 15.73 11.14 10.63
CA PRO A 297 14.69 12.00 11.18
C PRO A 297 13.36 11.26 11.29
N PHE A 298 12.77 11.28 12.49
CA PHE A 298 11.54 10.56 12.85
C PHE A 298 10.38 11.54 13.00
N ILE A 299 9.33 11.35 12.19
CA ILE A 299 8.09 12.12 12.25
C ILE A 299 7.01 11.18 12.81
N ASP A 300 6.59 11.43 14.03
CA ASP A 300 5.63 10.61 14.76
C ASP A 300 4.23 11.21 14.66
N ILE A 301 3.40 10.66 13.78
CA ILE A 301 2.03 11.15 13.57
C ILE A 301 1.14 10.88 14.80
N ASN A 302 1.46 9.84 15.61
CA ASN A 302 0.75 9.64 16.87
C ASN A 302 0.98 10.82 17.84
N GLU A 303 2.25 11.24 18.02
CA GLU A 303 2.58 12.35 18.92
C GLU A 303 2.14 13.71 18.34
N GLU A 304 2.35 13.91 17.03
CA GLU A 304 2.12 15.21 16.39
C GLU A 304 0.66 15.50 16.09
N VAL A 305 -0.17 14.48 15.90
CA VAL A 305 -1.56 14.63 15.48
C VAL A 305 -2.51 13.95 16.47
N PHE A 306 -2.45 12.61 16.57
CA PHE A 306 -3.49 11.83 17.27
C PHE A 306 -3.59 12.15 18.75
N LYS A 307 -2.46 12.30 19.46
CA LYS A 307 -2.47 12.65 20.90
C LYS A 307 -2.94 14.08 21.19
N LYS A 308 -3.01 14.93 20.19
CA LYS A 308 -3.53 16.30 20.34
C LYS A 308 -5.05 16.37 20.19
N GLU A 309 -5.67 15.29 19.70
CA GLU A 309 -7.12 15.20 19.55
C GLU A 309 -7.78 14.69 20.84
N ASN A 310 -8.90 15.28 21.22
CA ASN A 310 -9.71 14.82 22.36
C ASN A 310 -10.25 13.39 22.15
N ASN A 311 -10.60 13.05 20.94
CA ASN A 311 -10.99 11.70 20.53
C ASN A 311 -10.25 11.30 19.24
N PRO A 312 -9.11 10.62 19.35
CA PRO A 312 -8.31 10.18 18.19
C PRO A 312 -9.06 9.32 17.17
N LEU A 313 -10.12 8.61 17.61
CA LEU A 313 -10.94 7.79 16.70
C LEU A 313 -11.66 8.60 15.63
N THR A 314 -11.90 9.90 15.86
CA THR A 314 -12.54 10.78 14.88
C THR A 314 -11.68 11.02 13.63
N LEU A 315 -10.38 10.78 13.73
CA LEU A 315 -9.45 10.84 12.57
C LEU A 315 -9.62 9.64 11.64
N PHE A 316 -10.16 8.52 12.13
CA PHE A 316 -10.47 7.37 11.28
C PHE A 316 -11.84 7.55 10.60
N PRO A 317 -11.98 7.22 9.30
CA PRO A 317 -13.24 7.31 8.59
C PRO A 317 -14.35 6.54 9.32
N PHE A 318 -15.42 7.26 9.69
CA PHE A 318 -16.60 6.74 10.44
C PHE A 318 -16.25 6.06 11.78
N GLU A 319 -15.09 6.40 12.38
CA GLU A 319 -14.55 5.76 13.59
C GLU A 319 -14.41 4.25 13.42
N LEU A 320 -13.96 3.81 12.25
CA LEU A 320 -13.71 2.42 11.88
C LEU A 320 -12.24 2.22 11.51
N PRO A 321 -11.70 0.99 11.56
CA PRO A 321 -10.32 0.68 11.22
C PRO A 321 -10.09 0.73 9.69
N PHE A 322 -10.29 1.90 9.10
CA PHE A 322 -10.12 2.22 7.70
C PHE A 322 -8.90 3.14 7.50
N HIS A 323 -8.51 3.33 6.26
CA HIS A 323 -7.45 4.29 5.91
C HIS A 323 -7.90 5.73 6.25
N TYR A 324 -7.04 6.49 6.93
CA TYR A 324 -7.29 7.86 7.39
C TYR A 324 -6.36 8.86 6.71
#